data_bb01e75cedae783446d88c01d04bcf83
#
_entry.id   bb01e75cedae783446d88c01d04bcf83
#
_cell.length_a   1.000
_cell.length_b   1.000
_cell.length_c   1.000
_cell.angle_alpha   90.00
_cell.angle_beta   90.00
_cell.angle_gamma   90.00
#
_symmetry.space_group_name_H-M   'P 1'
#
loop_
_entity.id
_entity.type
_entity.pdbx_description
1 polymer ?
#
loop_
_entity_poly.entity_id
_entity_poly.type
_entity_poly.pdbx_seq_one_letter_code
_entity_poly.pdbx_strand_id
1 'polypeptide(L)'
;MRKLIVLLMLCIWLLPALDSAQTVIDPTAERGIIPVESGLNEPEEGISPTTGRRLASLPMLEGVAGLAMTGRYLPMLVQIGNDSGGVGERAPWGVSYADVLYETPLTRDAATRITAVFSDLIPDSVGYVRSARVGHVWIREEWDGGFLYYGQQEADGSNVKAEFRKWGANDKGVLFSGIAGGTRYKHLYTARKRLKSPYNMDANVAAMSDMIPEEHVAPNHAFRFTDEVPQGDDAGYVYVNWGNGAANYNSRLVYREDWQGYIRNVGKDKTDWYADRDSDDGAIAFANVIVQFTRVKYNHNNKLEPIVYVIGEDGAPAQGNADFFMGGKHVSGMWKRDSMTSRTVYYGPDGEEISLLRGRTLIIIFPDDGTNGKQVSYE
;
A
#
# COMPACT_ATOMS: atom_id res chain seq x y z
N MET A 1 -39.08 -5.02 -63.47
CA MET A 1 -38.73 -5.28 -62.06
C MET A 1 -37.61 -4.30 -61.68
N ARG A 2 -38.01 -3.19 -61.03
CA ARG A 2 -37.06 -2.13 -60.59
C ARG A 2 -36.53 -2.53 -59.21
N LYS A 3 -35.22 -2.71 -59.04
CA LYS A 3 -34.57 -2.93 -57.75
C LYS A 3 -34.38 -1.58 -57.06
N LEU A 4 -35.05 -1.43 -55.93
CA LEU A 4 -34.90 -0.29 -55.01
C LEU A 4 -33.61 -0.54 -54.18
N ILE A 5 -32.60 0.28 -54.33
CA ILE A 5 -31.39 0.31 -53.48
C ILE A 5 -31.68 1.25 -52.34
N VAL A 6 -31.87 0.73 -51.16
CA VAL A 6 -31.95 1.54 -49.90
C VAL A 6 -30.53 1.81 -49.42
N LEU A 7 -30.11 3.06 -49.52
CA LEU A 7 -28.82 3.53 -49.01
C LEU A 7 -29.03 3.85 -47.50
N LEU A 8 -28.55 2.98 -46.62
CA LEU A 8 -28.49 3.25 -45.19
C LEU A 8 -27.33 4.21 -44.91
N MET A 9 -27.61 5.50 -44.69
CA MET A 9 -26.64 6.42 -44.13
C MET A 9 -26.40 6.09 -42.65
N LEU A 10 -25.28 5.52 -42.34
CA LEU A 10 -24.76 5.42 -40.98
C LEU A 10 -24.26 6.79 -40.54
N CYS A 11 -25.06 7.53 -39.79
CA CYS A 11 -24.60 8.72 -39.08
C CYS A 11 -23.72 8.24 -37.92
N ILE A 12 -22.40 8.15 -38.15
CA ILE A 12 -21.43 8.04 -37.07
C ILE A 12 -21.39 9.41 -36.39
N TRP A 13 -22.06 9.51 -35.25
CA TRP A 13 -21.84 10.61 -34.32
C TRP A 13 -20.43 10.47 -33.74
N LEU A 14 -19.45 11.15 -34.33
CA LEU A 14 -18.21 11.49 -33.68
C LEU A 14 -18.54 12.41 -32.51
N LEU A 15 -18.79 11.84 -31.33
CA LEU A 15 -18.67 12.59 -30.08
C LEU A 15 -17.22 13.08 -30.03
N PRO A 16 -16.94 14.38 -29.89
CA PRO A 16 -15.60 14.83 -29.61
C PRO A 16 -15.20 14.13 -28.30
N ALA A 17 -14.08 13.40 -28.31
CA ALA A 17 -13.41 13.03 -27.09
C ALA A 17 -13.11 14.36 -26.39
N LEU A 18 -13.83 14.68 -25.33
CA LEU A 18 -13.40 15.69 -24.39
C LEU A 18 -12.08 15.13 -23.83
N ASP A 19 -10.97 15.66 -24.34
CA ASP A 19 -9.66 15.50 -23.76
C ASP A 19 -9.76 16.15 -22.38
N SER A 20 -10.09 15.37 -21.35
CA SER A 20 -10.10 15.86 -19.98
C SER A 20 -8.65 16.21 -19.65
N ALA A 21 -8.39 17.48 -19.41
CA ALA A 21 -7.04 17.95 -19.16
C ALA A 21 -6.53 17.28 -17.88
N GLN A 22 -5.43 16.55 -18.02
CA GLN A 22 -4.77 15.89 -16.90
C GLN A 22 -4.27 16.92 -15.89
N THR A 23 -4.68 16.80 -14.64
CA THR A 23 -4.22 17.66 -13.54
C THR A 23 -2.96 17.05 -12.90
N VAL A 24 -1.87 17.79 -12.94
CA VAL A 24 -0.59 17.42 -12.32
C VAL A 24 -0.59 17.92 -10.89
N ILE A 25 -0.28 17.04 -9.95
CA ILE A 25 -0.14 17.39 -8.53
C ILE A 25 1.25 17.98 -8.28
N ASP A 26 1.29 19.18 -7.72
CA ASP A 26 2.52 19.76 -7.17
C ASP A 26 2.70 19.30 -5.71
N PRO A 27 3.69 18.43 -5.44
CA PRO A 27 3.92 17.93 -4.09
C PRO A 27 4.44 19.00 -3.13
N THR A 28 4.95 20.13 -3.65
CA THR A 28 5.54 21.22 -2.87
C THR A 28 4.59 22.39 -2.63
N ALA A 29 3.41 22.36 -3.25
CA ALA A 29 2.42 23.44 -3.11
C ALA A 29 2.06 23.64 -1.62
N GLU A 30 2.14 24.90 -1.16
CA GLU A 30 1.68 25.26 0.17
C GLU A 30 0.16 25.23 0.21
N ARG A 31 -0.41 24.39 1.08
CA ARG A 31 -1.86 24.15 1.17
C ARG A 31 -2.54 24.95 2.27
N GLY A 32 -1.75 25.56 3.17
CA GLY A 32 -2.27 26.35 4.28
C GLY A 32 -3.11 25.56 5.30
N ILE A 33 -3.03 24.25 5.29
CA ILE A 33 -3.79 23.38 6.18
C ILE A 33 -3.16 23.42 7.57
N ILE A 34 -3.98 23.70 8.57
CA ILE A 34 -3.60 23.65 9.98
C ILE A 34 -4.27 22.43 10.58
N PRO A 35 -3.54 21.34 10.88
CA PRO A 35 -4.13 20.13 11.40
C PRO A 35 -4.75 20.36 12.79
N VAL A 36 -5.99 19.93 12.94
CA VAL A 36 -6.64 19.83 14.25
C VAL A 36 -6.12 18.59 14.95
N GLU A 37 -5.70 18.72 16.21
CA GLU A 37 -5.16 17.58 16.95
C GLU A 37 -6.21 16.43 16.98
N SER A 38 -5.83 15.29 16.42
CA SER A 38 -6.66 14.11 16.37
C SER A 38 -6.22 13.11 17.44
N GLY A 39 -7.15 12.71 18.30
CA GLY A 39 -6.94 11.65 19.26
C GLY A 39 -6.88 10.26 18.60
N LEU A 40 -6.79 9.22 19.41
CA LEU A 40 -7.00 7.86 18.91
C LEU A 40 -8.50 7.68 18.60
N ASN A 41 -8.78 7.11 17.44
CA ASN A 41 -10.14 6.71 17.11
C ASN A 41 -10.44 5.37 17.81
N GLU A 42 -11.57 5.31 18.51
CA GLU A 42 -12.04 4.05 19.06
C GLU A 42 -12.81 3.31 17.97
N PRO A 43 -12.48 2.05 17.66
CA PRO A 43 -13.22 1.27 16.68
C PRO A 43 -14.61 0.93 17.23
N GLU A 44 -15.61 0.98 16.36
CA GLU A 44 -16.93 0.47 16.68
C GLU A 44 -16.87 -1.05 16.88
N GLU A 45 -17.67 -1.57 17.81
CA GLU A 45 -17.75 -3.01 18.06
C GLU A 45 -18.15 -3.79 16.78
N GLY A 46 -17.41 -4.85 16.45
CA GLY A 46 -17.64 -5.65 15.25
C GLY A 46 -17.24 -5.00 13.94
N ILE A 47 -16.61 -3.83 13.99
CA ILE A 47 -16.08 -3.11 12.82
C ILE A 47 -14.54 -3.20 12.83
N SER A 48 -13.97 -3.45 11.67
CA SER A 48 -12.52 -3.43 11.49
C SER A 48 -11.96 -2.03 11.73
N PRO A 49 -10.95 -1.87 12.60
CA PRO A 49 -10.26 -0.60 12.77
C PRO A 49 -9.45 -0.19 11.54
N THR A 50 -9.08 -1.14 10.68
CA THR A 50 -8.19 -0.94 9.53
C THR A 50 -8.94 -0.73 8.22
N THR A 51 -10.11 -1.37 8.05
CA THR A 51 -10.88 -1.30 6.80
C THR A 51 -12.28 -0.70 6.96
N GLY A 52 -12.76 -0.50 8.20
CA GLY A 52 -14.13 -0.06 8.48
C GLY A 52 -15.20 -1.09 8.09
N ARG A 53 -14.84 -2.28 7.64
CA ARG A 53 -15.78 -3.34 7.28
C ARG A 53 -16.36 -4.02 8.51
N ARG A 54 -17.58 -4.53 8.38
CA ARG A 54 -18.17 -5.41 9.41
C ARG A 54 -17.41 -6.74 9.41
N LEU A 55 -16.80 -7.11 10.54
CA LEU A 55 -16.03 -8.34 10.66
C LEU A 55 -16.88 -9.59 10.39
N ALA A 56 -18.14 -9.58 10.84
CA ALA A 56 -19.07 -10.69 10.59
C ALA A 56 -19.46 -10.87 9.10
N SER A 57 -19.16 -9.90 8.24
CA SER A 57 -19.38 -10.02 6.79
C SER A 57 -18.19 -10.61 6.04
N LEU A 58 -17.05 -10.78 6.71
CA LEU A 58 -15.87 -11.37 6.10
C LEU A 58 -16.00 -12.90 6.01
N PRO A 59 -15.43 -13.53 4.98
CA PRO A 59 -15.57 -14.97 4.81
C PRO A 59 -14.85 -15.74 5.92
N MET A 60 -15.50 -16.78 6.44
CA MET A 60 -14.88 -17.74 7.33
C MET A 60 -14.09 -18.75 6.49
N LEU A 61 -12.77 -18.73 6.60
CA LEU A 61 -11.87 -19.53 5.77
C LEU A 61 -10.98 -20.43 6.65
N GLU A 62 -10.82 -21.68 6.22
CA GLU A 62 -9.92 -22.63 6.89
C GLU A 62 -8.45 -22.18 6.71
N GLY A 63 -7.64 -22.27 7.76
CA GLY A 63 -6.23 -21.90 7.74
C GLY A 63 -5.96 -20.38 7.78
N VAL A 64 -7.00 -19.56 7.92
CA VAL A 64 -6.89 -18.10 8.03
C VAL A 64 -7.04 -17.67 9.49
N ALA A 65 -6.16 -16.78 9.95
CA ALA A 65 -6.23 -16.13 11.26
C ALA A 65 -6.71 -14.68 11.12
N GLY A 66 -6.48 -13.85 12.14
CA GLY A 66 -6.79 -12.42 12.13
C GLY A 66 -8.00 -12.04 12.96
N LEU A 67 -8.30 -10.75 13.01
CA LEU A 67 -9.32 -10.16 13.90
C LEU A 67 -10.70 -10.80 13.70
N ALA A 68 -11.11 -11.03 12.45
CA ALA A 68 -12.39 -11.63 12.11
C ALA A 68 -12.53 -13.08 12.62
N MET A 69 -11.41 -13.81 12.75
CA MET A 69 -11.38 -15.22 13.14
C MET A 69 -11.16 -15.40 14.65
N THR A 70 -10.29 -14.59 15.23
CA THR A 70 -9.77 -14.80 16.60
C THR A 70 -10.24 -13.75 17.59
N GLY A 71 -10.77 -12.61 17.12
CA GLY A 71 -11.07 -11.45 17.95
C GLY A 71 -9.84 -10.67 18.43
N ARG A 72 -8.62 -11.11 18.05
CA ARG A 72 -7.35 -10.43 18.39
C ARG A 72 -6.92 -9.50 17.26
N TYR A 73 -6.79 -8.21 17.57
CA TYR A 73 -6.17 -7.26 16.66
C TYR A 73 -4.65 -7.40 16.69
N LEU A 74 -4.09 -7.90 15.61
CA LEU A 74 -2.64 -8.13 15.47
C LEU A 74 -2.25 -7.92 14.00
N PRO A 75 -1.81 -6.71 13.62
CA PRO A 75 -1.37 -6.46 12.25
C PRO A 75 -0.12 -7.29 11.91
N MET A 76 -0.15 -7.98 10.78
CA MET A 76 1.00 -8.70 10.21
C MET A 76 1.46 -8.00 8.95
N LEU A 77 2.68 -7.49 8.96
CA LEU A 77 3.27 -6.76 7.84
C LEU A 77 4.20 -7.67 7.05
N VAL A 78 3.96 -7.85 5.77
CA VAL A 78 4.75 -8.71 4.89
C VAL A 78 5.42 -7.89 3.79
N GLN A 79 6.74 -8.07 3.63
CA GLN A 79 7.49 -7.45 2.55
C GLN A 79 7.31 -8.24 1.26
N ILE A 80 6.54 -7.72 0.32
CA ILE A 80 6.19 -8.38 -0.95
C ILE A 80 6.94 -7.70 -2.09
N GLY A 81 7.46 -8.50 -3.03
CA GLY A 81 8.08 -7.98 -4.24
C GLY A 81 7.07 -7.28 -5.15
N ASN A 82 7.53 -6.20 -5.79
CA ASN A 82 6.77 -5.49 -6.82
C ASN A 82 7.60 -5.38 -8.13
N ASP A 83 8.45 -6.36 -8.35
CA ASP A 83 9.32 -6.39 -9.52
C ASP A 83 8.48 -6.38 -10.81
N SER A 84 8.80 -5.47 -11.74
CA SER A 84 8.01 -5.22 -12.96
C SER A 84 6.54 -4.87 -12.71
N GLY A 85 6.23 -4.23 -11.57
CA GLY A 85 4.87 -3.85 -11.21
C GLY A 85 4.03 -5.00 -10.61
N GLY A 86 4.63 -6.17 -10.33
CA GLY A 86 3.92 -7.30 -9.72
C GLY A 86 2.93 -7.99 -10.64
N VAL A 87 3.28 -8.17 -11.92
CA VAL A 87 2.40 -8.80 -12.91
C VAL A 87 3.04 -10.02 -13.58
N GLY A 88 2.25 -10.83 -14.25
CA GLY A 88 2.68 -12.03 -14.97
C GLY A 88 3.35 -13.04 -14.03
N GLU A 89 4.56 -13.50 -14.37
CA GLU A 89 5.32 -14.43 -13.53
C GLU A 89 5.73 -13.83 -12.18
N ARG A 90 5.60 -12.53 -12.01
CA ARG A 90 5.93 -11.76 -10.79
C ARG A 90 4.71 -11.27 -10.04
N ALA A 91 3.52 -11.72 -10.42
CA ALA A 91 2.30 -11.42 -9.67
C ALA A 91 2.39 -12.03 -8.25
N PRO A 92 2.05 -11.25 -7.21
CA PRO A 92 2.02 -11.74 -5.83
C PRO A 92 0.87 -12.71 -5.60
N TRP A 93 0.82 -13.29 -4.42
CA TRP A 93 -0.29 -14.13 -3.94
C TRP A 93 -0.59 -13.84 -2.48
N GLY A 94 -1.82 -14.12 -2.06
CA GLY A 94 -2.34 -13.83 -0.71
C GLY A 94 -2.61 -12.36 -0.47
N VAL A 95 -2.31 -11.46 -1.42
CA VAL A 95 -2.49 -10.01 -1.26
C VAL A 95 -3.94 -9.55 -1.32
N SER A 96 -4.84 -10.41 -1.80
CA SER A 96 -6.29 -10.17 -1.76
C SER A 96 -6.87 -10.12 -0.34
N TYR A 97 -6.13 -10.64 0.65
CA TYR A 97 -6.48 -10.56 2.08
C TYR A 97 -5.94 -9.29 2.76
N ALA A 98 -5.03 -8.56 2.14
CA ALA A 98 -4.42 -7.39 2.76
C ALA A 98 -5.44 -6.25 2.94
N ASP A 99 -5.36 -5.59 4.08
CA ASP A 99 -6.20 -4.44 4.45
C ASP A 99 -5.60 -3.13 3.95
N VAL A 100 -4.28 -2.99 4.09
CA VAL A 100 -3.50 -1.84 3.61
C VAL A 100 -2.30 -2.34 2.82
N LEU A 101 -2.05 -1.70 1.69
CA LEU A 101 -0.83 -1.88 0.91
C LEU A 101 -0.04 -0.58 0.88
N TYR A 102 1.19 -0.59 1.39
CA TYR A 102 2.13 0.51 1.18
C TYR A 102 2.99 0.22 -0.04
N GLU A 103 3.02 1.13 -1.01
CA GLU A 103 4.00 1.12 -2.08
C GLU A 103 5.10 2.14 -1.78
N THR A 104 6.34 1.68 -1.65
CA THR A 104 7.49 2.52 -1.32
C THR A 104 8.56 2.46 -2.40
N PRO A 105 9.29 3.54 -2.67
CA PRO A 105 10.42 3.51 -3.59
C PRO A 105 11.53 2.60 -3.04
N LEU A 106 12.13 1.82 -3.92
CA LEU A 106 13.25 0.92 -3.62
C LEU A 106 14.56 1.37 -4.26
N THR A 107 14.47 2.11 -5.36
CA THR A 107 15.61 2.67 -6.08
C THR A 107 15.30 4.10 -6.50
N ARG A 108 16.35 4.86 -6.84
CA ARG A 108 16.17 6.21 -7.41
C ARG A 108 15.38 6.16 -8.71
N ASP A 109 15.61 5.14 -9.51
CA ASP A 109 15.28 5.14 -10.93
C ASP A 109 14.07 4.29 -11.26
N ALA A 110 13.33 3.73 -10.25
CA ALA A 110 12.05 3.17 -10.60
C ALA A 110 11.51 1.98 -9.80
N ALA A 111 12.33 1.13 -9.19
CA ALA A 111 11.80 -0.04 -8.50
C ALA A 111 11.06 0.36 -7.22
N THR A 112 9.95 -0.31 -6.97
CA THR A 112 9.17 -0.14 -5.73
C THR A 112 9.03 -1.45 -4.98
N ARG A 113 8.59 -1.38 -3.73
CA ARG A 113 8.32 -2.50 -2.84
C ARG A 113 6.94 -2.33 -2.22
N ILE A 114 6.26 -3.45 -2.02
CA ILE A 114 4.99 -3.47 -1.29
C ILE A 114 5.25 -3.95 0.13
N THR A 115 4.71 -3.22 1.11
CA THR A 115 4.46 -3.72 2.46
C THR A 115 2.96 -3.95 2.59
N ALA A 116 2.56 -5.21 2.69
CA ALA A 116 1.16 -5.57 2.86
C ALA A 116 0.84 -5.76 4.34
N VAL A 117 -0.22 -5.13 4.83
CA VAL A 117 -0.71 -5.22 6.21
C VAL A 117 -1.95 -6.08 6.22
N PHE A 118 -1.95 -7.09 7.06
CA PHE A 118 -3.04 -8.02 7.28
C PHE A 118 -3.46 -7.93 8.73
N SER A 119 -4.69 -7.57 9.02
CA SER A 119 -5.24 -7.51 10.37
C SER A 119 -6.60 -8.22 10.48
N ASP A 120 -7.49 -8.01 9.51
CA ASP A 120 -8.82 -8.60 9.49
C ASP A 120 -8.78 -10.10 9.20
N LEU A 121 -8.07 -10.46 8.14
CA LEU A 121 -7.82 -11.82 7.69
C LEU A 121 -6.32 -12.01 7.46
N ILE A 122 -5.73 -13.02 8.10
CA ILE A 122 -4.29 -13.35 7.99
C ILE A 122 -4.18 -14.72 7.34
N PRO A 123 -3.82 -14.81 6.04
CA PRO A 123 -3.77 -16.08 5.32
C PRO A 123 -2.52 -16.90 5.67
N ASP A 124 -2.57 -18.18 5.36
CA ASP A 124 -1.48 -19.13 5.54
C ASP A 124 -0.39 -19.04 4.44
N SER A 125 -0.68 -18.37 3.34
CA SER A 125 0.21 -18.28 2.18
C SER A 125 0.24 -16.87 1.59
N VAL A 126 1.38 -16.19 1.71
CA VAL A 126 1.61 -14.87 1.14
C VAL A 126 2.97 -14.80 0.45
N GLY A 127 3.03 -14.19 -0.72
CA GLY A 127 4.31 -13.93 -1.38
C GLY A 127 4.23 -13.14 -2.68
N TYR A 128 5.33 -13.03 -3.38
CA TYR A 128 6.67 -13.53 -3.00
C TYR A 128 7.37 -12.61 -1.99
N VAL A 129 7.80 -13.19 -0.89
CA VAL A 129 8.41 -12.41 0.19
C VAL A 129 9.81 -11.94 -0.19
N ARG A 130 10.11 -10.69 0.13
CA ARG A 130 11.35 -10.01 -0.25
C ARG A 130 12.01 -9.30 0.94
N SER A 131 13.14 -8.65 0.65
CA SER A 131 14.00 -8.02 1.65
C SER A 131 13.40 -6.73 2.22
N ALA A 132 13.61 -6.51 3.51
CA ALA A 132 13.29 -5.27 4.21
C ALA A 132 14.29 -4.14 3.90
N ARG A 133 13.83 -2.89 4.08
CA ARG A 133 14.60 -1.64 4.04
C ARG A 133 14.28 -0.79 5.27
N VAL A 134 15.08 0.21 5.56
CA VAL A 134 14.92 1.07 6.75
C VAL A 134 13.53 1.70 6.81
N GLY A 135 13.02 2.26 5.72
CA GLY A 135 11.67 2.83 5.68
C GLY A 135 10.57 1.83 6.05
N HIS A 136 10.76 0.54 5.72
CA HIS A 136 9.80 -0.52 6.10
C HIS A 136 9.83 -0.80 7.61
N VAL A 137 11.00 -0.66 8.25
CA VAL A 137 11.10 -0.74 9.73
C VAL A 137 10.27 0.35 10.36
N TRP A 138 10.39 1.58 9.84
CA TRP A 138 9.65 2.73 10.37
C TRP A 138 8.12 2.63 10.16
N ILE A 139 7.68 2.02 9.06
CA ILE A 139 6.26 1.65 8.88
C ILE A 139 5.87 0.57 9.90
N ARG A 140 6.71 -0.44 10.12
CA ARG A 140 6.43 -1.48 11.11
C ARG A 140 6.30 -0.93 12.54
N GLU A 141 7.17 0.02 12.94
CA GLU A 141 7.13 0.61 14.27
C GLU A 141 5.83 1.38 14.52
N GLU A 142 5.24 1.96 13.49
CA GLU A 142 3.91 2.57 13.55
C GLU A 142 2.84 1.53 13.95
N TRP A 143 2.83 0.39 13.30
CA TRP A 143 1.83 -0.67 13.51
C TRP A 143 2.13 -1.55 14.73
N ASP A 144 3.36 -1.59 15.18
CA ASP A 144 3.88 -2.49 16.23
C ASP A 144 3.40 -3.94 16.11
N GLY A 145 3.18 -4.40 14.90
CA GLY A 145 2.71 -5.74 14.56
C GLY A 145 3.83 -6.72 14.24
N GLY A 146 3.47 -7.91 13.79
CA GLY A 146 4.39 -8.89 13.23
C GLY A 146 5.02 -8.41 11.92
N PHE A 147 6.30 -8.68 11.70
CA PHE A 147 7.00 -8.24 10.49
C PHE A 147 7.75 -9.38 9.81
N LEU A 148 7.35 -9.66 8.56
CA LEU A 148 7.84 -10.79 7.76
C LEU A 148 8.65 -10.30 6.57
N TYR A 149 9.86 -10.85 6.42
CA TYR A 149 10.74 -10.48 5.32
C TYR A 149 11.75 -11.57 5.00
N TYR A 150 12.22 -11.61 3.74
CA TYR A 150 13.23 -12.57 3.30
C TYR A 150 14.45 -11.83 2.78
N GLY A 151 15.44 -11.64 3.68
CA GLY A 151 16.60 -10.78 3.48
C GLY A 151 16.41 -9.34 3.95
N GLN A 152 17.50 -8.63 4.09
CA GLN A 152 17.53 -7.26 4.61
C GLN A 152 18.75 -6.50 4.12
N GLN A 153 18.68 -5.16 4.18
CA GLN A 153 19.83 -4.31 3.93
C GLN A 153 20.67 -4.16 5.20
N GLU A 154 21.98 -4.28 5.05
CA GLU A 154 22.98 -4.09 6.13
C GLU A 154 24.14 -3.21 5.65
N ALA A 155 23.84 -2.09 4.94
CA ALA A 155 24.86 -1.14 4.50
C ALA A 155 24.98 0.05 5.48
N ASP A 156 26.11 0.75 5.44
CA ASP A 156 26.31 1.98 6.19
C ASP A 156 25.27 3.02 5.83
N GLY A 157 24.58 3.56 6.86
CA GLY A 157 23.48 4.51 6.69
C GLY A 157 22.16 3.91 6.21
N SER A 158 22.08 2.57 6.04
CA SER A 158 20.87 1.86 5.62
C SER A 158 20.82 0.45 6.20
N ASN A 159 20.91 0.33 7.53
CA ASN A 159 21.03 -0.95 8.23
C ASN A 159 19.76 -1.32 8.99
N VAL A 160 18.95 -2.21 8.38
CA VAL A 160 17.68 -2.71 8.93
C VAL A 160 17.84 -3.36 10.30
N LYS A 161 18.91 -4.15 10.50
CA LYS A 161 19.17 -4.81 11.78
C LYS A 161 19.50 -3.81 12.90
N ALA A 162 20.22 -2.74 12.55
CA ALA A 162 20.50 -1.67 13.49
C ALA A 162 19.25 -0.91 13.87
N GLU A 163 18.37 -0.63 12.91
CA GLU A 163 17.09 0.03 13.16
C GLU A 163 16.15 -0.79 14.06
N PHE A 164 15.98 -2.08 13.80
CA PHE A 164 15.21 -2.97 14.69
C PHE A 164 15.73 -2.97 16.12
N ARG A 165 17.07 -2.97 16.29
CA ARG A 165 17.68 -2.89 17.62
C ARG A 165 17.42 -1.54 18.28
N LYS A 166 17.56 -0.46 17.53
CA LYS A 166 17.35 0.91 18.00
C LYS A 166 15.95 1.11 18.58
N TRP A 167 14.93 0.53 17.93
CA TRP A 167 13.53 0.69 18.30
C TRP A 167 12.97 -0.47 19.14
N GLY A 168 13.82 -1.42 19.56
CA GLY A 168 13.45 -2.48 20.50
C GLY A 168 12.60 -3.61 19.92
N ALA A 169 12.39 -3.66 18.59
CA ALA A 169 11.57 -4.69 17.96
C ALA A 169 12.15 -6.11 18.10
N ASN A 170 13.47 -6.24 18.27
CA ASN A 170 14.14 -7.56 18.42
C ASN A 170 13.66 -8.36 19.63
N ASP A 171 13.24 -7.69 20.69
CA ASP A 171 12.92 -8.32 21.97
C ASP A 171 11.43 -8.67 22.12
N LYS A 172 10.60 -8.22 21.17
CA LYS A 172 9.14 -8.38 21.21
C LYS A 172 8.64 -9.71 20.62
N GLY A 173 9.51 -10.52 20.01
CA GLY A 173 9.08 -11.77 19.34
C GLY A 173 8.25 -11.60 18.07
N VAL A 174 8.29 -10.41 17.47
CA VAL A 174 7.45 -10.00 16.33
C VAL A 174 8.17 -10.01 14.97
N LEU A 175 9.48 -10.31 14.95
CA LEU A 175 10.29 -10.29 13.74
C LEU A 175 10.51 -11.67 13.16
N PHE A 176 10.09 -11.89 11.94
CA PHE A 176 10.19 -13.16 11.22
C PHE A 176 11.08 -13.00 9.99
N SER A 177 12.38 -13.17 10.17
CA SER A 177 13.35 -13.13 9.07
C SER A 177 13.58 -14.53 8.49
N GLY A 178 13.35 -14.71 7.20
CA GLY A 178 13.58 -15.98 6.53
C GLY A 178 15.06 -16.31 6.31
N ILE A 179 15.96 -15.32 6.39
CA ILE A 179 17.41 -15.51 6.26
C ILE A 179 18.11 -15.28 7.59
N ALA A 180 18.00 -14.08 8.18
CA ALA A 180 18.70 -13.72 9.41
C ALA A 180 18.16 -14.44 10.66
N GLY A 181 16.93 -14.93 10.64
CA GLY A 181 16.34 -15.76 11.70
C GLY A 181 16.93 -17.16 11.82
N GLY A 182 17.88 -17.52 10.97
CA GLY A 182 18.51 -18.84 10.94
C GLY A 182 17.51 -19.95 10.69
N THR A 183 17.59 -21.03 11.46
CA THR A 183 16.68 -22.18 11.30
C THR A 183 15.32 -21.99 11.96
N ARG A 184 15.17 -20.99 12.84
CA ARG A 184 13.97 -20.81 13.69
C ARG A 184 12.68 -20.70 12.87
N TYR A 185 12.70 -19.89 11.81
CA TYR A 185 11.52 -19.64 10.97
C TYR A 185 11.57 -20.29 9.59
N LYS A 186 12.64 -21.05 9.31
CA LYS A 186 12.87 -21.64 8.00
C LYS A 186 11.73 -22.54 7.52
N HIS A 187 11.07 -23.23 8.43
CA HIS A 187 9.95 -24.12 8.11
C HIS A 187 8.65 -23.40 7.74
N LEU A 188 8.55 -22.10 8.05
CA LEU A 188 7.41 -21.23 7.73
C LEU A 188 7.60 -20.48 6.40
N TYR A 189 8.78 -20.63 5.77
CA TYR A 189 9.06 -20.11 4.45
C TYR A 189 9.28 -21.25 3.46
N THR A 190 8.52 -21.25 2.38
CA THR A 190 8.58 -22.32 1.37
C THR A 190 8.79 -21.74 -0.02
N ALA A 191 9.74 -22.31 -0.78
CA ALA A 191 9.92 -21.92 -2.17
C ALA A 191 8.88 -22.63 -3.06
N ARG A 192 8.02 -21.88 -3.74
CA ARG A 192 7.09 -22.43 -4.73
C ARG A 192 7.88 -23.00 -5.92
N LYS A 193 7.82 -24.29 -6.13
CA LYS A 193 8.65 -25.05 -7.09
C LYS A 193 8.47 -24.62 -8.55
N ARG A 194 7.30 -24.08 -8.90
CA ARG A 194 6.98 -23.67 -10.29
C ARG A 194 7.46 -22.25 -10.61
N LEU A 195 7.92 -21.50 -9.62
CA LEU A 195 8.39 -20.13 -9.78
C LEU A 195 9.91 -20.07 -9.62
N LYS A 196 10.53 -19.14 -10.36
CA LYS A 196 11.99 -18.94 -10.30
C LYS A 196 12.37 -18.04 -9.12
N SER A 197 13.48 -18.39 -8.44
CA SER A 197 14.14 -17.49 -7.50
C SER A 197 14.54 -16.19 -8.21
N PRO A 198 14.38 -15.02 -7.59
CA PRO A 198 13.96 -14.75 -6.21
C PRO A 198 12.46 -14.44 -6.06
N TYR A 199 11.61 -14.86 -7.00
CA TYR A 199 10.17 -14.52 -7.07
C TYR A 199 9.27 -15.66 -6.59
N ASN A 200 9.77 -16.51 -5.73
CA ASN A 200 9.12 -17.79 -5.37
C ASN A 200 8.97 -18.04 -3.88
N MET A 201 9.39 -17.10 -3.01
CA MET A 201 9.34 -17.32 -1.56
C MET A 201 7.95 -17.06 -1.01
N ASP A 202 7.34 -18.09 -0.48
CA ASP A 202 6.07 -18.09 0.23
C ASP A 202 6.28 -18.03 1.73
N ALA A 203 5.37 -17.39 2.47
CA ALA A 203 5.37 -17.33 3.93
C ALA A 203 4.02 -17.76 4.49
N ASN A 204 4.04 -18.61 5.53
CA ASN A 204 2.85 -18.94 6.31
C ASN A 204 2.63 -17.87 7.38
N VAL A 205 1.84 -16.84 7.04
CA VAL A 205 1.64 -15.65 7.89
C VAL A 205 0.75 -15.98 9.08
N ALA A 206 -0.29 -16.79 8.90
CA ALA A 206 -1.16 -17.23 9.99
C ALA A 206 -0.37 -17.98 11.08
N ALA A 207 0.44 -18.96 10.69
CA ALA A 207 1.28 -19.68 11.66
C ALA A 207 2.32 -18.77 12.35
N MET A 208 2.81 -17.73 11.67
CA MET A 208 3.71 -16.74 12.30
C MET A 208 2.96 -15.85 13.28
N SER A 209 1.71 -15.48 13.00
CA SER A 209 0.88 -14.70 13.93
C SER A 209 0.63 -15.43 15.24
N ASP A 210 0.45 -16.76 15.19
CA ASP A 210 0.28 -17.62 16.37
C ASP A 210 1.54 -17.72 17.25
N MET A 211 2.71 -17.37 16.68
CA MET A 211 3.97 -17.37 17.43
C MET A 211 4.23 -16.08 18.20
N ILE A 212 3.47 -15.02 17.94
CA ILE A 212 3.60 -13.76 18.66
C ILE A 212 2.98 -13.90 20.03
N PRO A 213 3.73 -13.55 21.11
CA PRO A 213 3.24 -13.68 22.48
C PRO A 213 1.84 -13.07 22.67
N GLU A 214 0.99 -13.71 23.47
CA GLU A 214 -0.36 -13.22 23.73
C GLU A 214 -0.36 -11.87 24.46
N GLU A 215 0.65 -11.63 25.27
CA GLU A 215 0.87 -10.36 25.98
C GLU A 215 1.29 -9.20 25.06
N HIS A 216 1.71 -9.49 23.81
CA HIS A 216 1.98 -8.45 22.85
C HIS A 216 0.68 -7.86 22.31
N VAL A 217 0.42 -6.60 22.65
CA VAL A 217 -0.76 -5.87 22.23
C VAL A 217 -0.32 -4.79 21.23
N ALA A 218 -0.71 -4.95 19.97
CA ALA A 218 -0.49 -3.93 18.95
C ALA A 218 -1.40 -2.71 19.23
N PRO A 219 -0.92 -1.48 19.00
CA PRO A 219 -1.75 -0.29 19.13
C PRO A 219 -2.91 -0.33 18.14
N ASN A 220 -4.04 0.23 18.56
CA ASN A 220 -5.18 0.39 17.68
C ASN A 220 -4.90 1.49 16.63
N HIS A 221 -4.86 1.11 15.35
CA HIS A 221 -4.72 2.00 14.20
C HIS A 221 -6.04 2.26 13.51
N ALA A 222 -7.09 2.58 14.27
CA ALA A 222 -8.36 2.89 13.68
C ALA A 222 -8.28 4.17 12.84
N PHE A 223 -8.58 4.05 11.55
CA PHE A 223 -8.92 5.17 10.71
C PHE A 223 -10.35 5.65 11.00
N ARG A 224 -10.67 6.87 10.62
CA ARG A 224 -12.07 7.30 10.54
C ARG A 224 -12.66 6.77 9.25
N PHE A 225 -13.90 6.30 9.30
CA PHE A 225 -14.59 5.76 8.14
C PHE A 225 -15.94 6.44 7.91
N THR A 226 -16.32 6.51 6.63
CA THR A 226 -17.62 7.00 6.16
C THR A 226 -18.11 6.13 5.01
N ASP A 227 -19.42 6.16 4.78
CA ASP A 227 -20.07 5.58 3.59
C ASP A 227 -20.31 6.66 2.52
N GLU A 228 -20.04 7.93 2.82
CA GLU A 228 -20.27 9.06 1.92
C GLU A 228 -19.01 9.35 1.08
N VAL A 229 -19.19 9.41 -0.24
CA VAL A 229 -18.12 9.83 -1.16
C VAL A 229 -17.82 11.31 -0.91
N PRO A 230 -16.53 11.68 -0.71
CA PRO A 230 -16.16 13.05 -0.41
C PRO A 230 -16.47 13.99 -1.58
N GLN A 231 -16.65 15.27 -1.26
CA GLN A 231 -16.68 16.33 -2.27
C GLN A 231 -15.23 16.59 -2.75
N GLY A 232 -15.06 16.74 -4.06
CA GLY A 232 -13.75 16.98 -4.67
C GLY A 232 -13.82 16.96 -6.19
N ASP A 233 -12.68 17.14 -6.83
CA ASP A 233 -12.56 17.08 -8.28
C ASP A 233 -12.80 15.65 -8.77
N ASP A 234 -13.27 15.51 -10.01
CA ASP A 234 -13.38 14.20 -10.64
C ASP A 234 -11.98 13.61 -10.84
N ALA A 235 -11.81 12.33 -10.48
CA ALA A 235 -10.57 11.59 -10.56
C ALA A 235 -10.83 10.12 -10.91
N GLY A 236 -11.42 9.89 -12.07
CA GLY A 236 -11.65 8.54 -12.60
C GLY A 236 -10.37 7.78 -12.89
N TYR A 237 -9.29 8.51 -13.14
CA TYR A 237 -7.96 7.97 -13.39
C TYR A 237 -6.91 8.69 -12.55
N VAL A 238 -5.98 7.91 -11.97
CA VAL A 238 -4.81 8.43 -11.26
C VAL A 238 -3.56 7.82 -11.89
N TYR A 239 -2.62 8.67 -12.29
CA TYR A 239 -1.38 8.26 -12.93
C TYR A 239 -0.22 8.44 -11.95
N VAL A 240 0.53 7.38 -11.72
CA VAL A 240 1.72 7.38 -10.87
C VAL A 240 2.93 7.07 -11.72
N ASN A 241 3.77 8.07 -11.93
CA ASN A 241 5.00 7.99 -12.70
C ASN A 241 6.20 8.02 -11.77
N TRP A 242 6.86 6.88 -11.60
CA TRP A 242 8.03 6.71 -10.74
C TRP A 242 9.34 7.22 -11.35
N GLY A 243 9.29 7.83 -12.54
CA GLY A 243 10.44 8.44 -13.20
C GLY A 243 10.85 7.79 -14.51
N ASN A 244 11.90 8.34 -15.13
CA ASN A 244 12.29 8.04 -16.52
C ASN A 244 12.72 6.58 -16.79
N GLY A 245 13.13 5.83 -15.78
CA GLY A 245 13.50 4.40 -15.91
C GLY A 245 12.38 3.43 -15.52
N ALA A 246 11.22 3.94 -15.14
CA ALA A 246 10.20 3.26 -14.34
C ALA A 246 9.06 2.63 -15.13
N ALA A 247 9.12 2.54 -16.46
CA ALA A 247 7.97 2.16 -17.28
C ALA A 247 7.17 0.93 -16.78
N ASN A 248 7.87 -0.06 -16.21
CA ASN A 248 7.23 -1.27 -15.66
C ASN A 248 6.59 -1.08 -14.28
N TYR A 249 6.92 0.01 -13.56
CA TYR A 249 6.44 0.31 -12.21
C TYR A 249 5.39 1.40 -12.21
N ASN A 250 5.39 2.26 -13.24
CA ASN A 250 4.37 3.28 -13.41
C ASN A 250 3.00 2.62 -13.46
N SER A 251 2.03 3.21 -12.80
CA SER A 251 0.69 2.67 -12.73
C SER A 251 -0.37 3.69 -13.11
N ARG A 252 -1.50 3.17 -13.55
CA ARG A 252 -2.73 3.89 -13.77
C ARG A 252 -3.79 3.23 -12.90
N LEU A 253 -4.31 3.97 -11.95
CA LEU A 253 -5.41 3.53 -11.11
C LEU A 253 -6.72 4.00 -11.77
N VAL A 254 -7.61 3.08 -12.02
CA VAL A 254 -8.89 3.33 -12.71
C VAL A 254 -10.02 3.08 -11.73
N TYR A 255 -10.83 4.09 -11.47
CA TYR A 255 -12.01 3.95 -10.64
C TYR A 255 -13.06 3.10 -11.34
N ARG A 256 -13.58 2.13 -10.64
CA ARG A 256 -14.65 1.24 -11.09
C ARG A 256 -15.82 1.35 -10.13
N GLU A 257 -16.92 1.88 -10.61
CA GLU A 257 -18.15 2.05 -9.82
C GLU A 257 -18.73 0.69 -9.38
N ASP A 258 -18.69 -0.30 -10.28
CA ASP A 258 -19.14 -1.68 -10.00
C ASP A 258 -18.33 -2.39 -8.92
N TRP A 259 -17.10 -1.95 -8.67
CA TRP A 259 -16.19 -2.45 -7.62
C TRP A 259 -16.07 -1.49 -6.43
N GLN A 260 -16.67 -0.31 -6.53
CA GLN A 260 -16.55 0.79 -5.55
C GLN A 260 -15.10 1.06 -5.16
N GLY A 261 -14.20 1.06 -6.14
CA GLY A 261 -12.77 1.22 -5.88
C GLY A 261 -11.92 1.38 -7.12
N TYR A 262 -10.66 1.72 -6.88
CA TYR A 262 -9.64 1.85 -7.90
C TYR A 262 -8.97 0.50 -8.17
N ILE A 263 -8.89 0.11 -9.43
CA ILE A 263 -8.12 -1.03 -9.89
C ILE A 263 -6.82 -0.51 -10.51
N ARG A 264 -5.69 -1.13 -10.14
CA ARG A 264 -4.37 -0.70 -10.56
C ARG A 264 -3.92 -1.44 -11.81
N ASN A 265 -3.77 -0.71 -12.91
CA ASN A 265 -3.10 -1.17 -14.13
C ASN A 265 -1.59 -0.87 -14.02
N VAL A 266 -0.79 -1.85 -14.34
CA VAL A 266 0.67 -1.82 -14.24
C VAL A 266 1.32 -2.41 -15.48
N GLY A 267 2.65 -2.54 -15.46
CA GLY A 267 3.41 -3.02 -16.61
C GLY A 267 3.71 -1.91 -17.62
N LYS A 268 4.48 -2.26 -18.66
CA LYS A 268 4.97 -1.29 -19.65
C LYS A 268 3.83 -0.56 -20.35
N ASP A 269 2.81 -1.31 -20.76
CA ASP A 269 1.70 -0.79 -21.59
C ASP A 269 0.46 -0.44 -20.76
N LYS A 270 0.53 -0.59 -19.41
CA LYS A 270 -0.59 -0.34 -18.46
C LYS A 270 -1.84 -1.16 -18.78
N THR A 271 -1.66 -2.37 -19.29
CA THR A 271 -2.75 -3.30 -19.65
C THR A 271 -2.95 -4.41 -18.64
N ASP A 272 -1.91 -4.74 -17.86
CA ASP A 272 -1.98 -5.78 -16.85
C ASP A 272 -2.56 -5.23 -15.54
N TRP A 273 -3.37 -6.02 -14.87
CA TRP A 273 -3.92 -5.69 -13.56
C TRP A 273 -3.00 -6.19 -12.46
N TYR A 274 -2.79 -5.36 -11.44
CA TYR A 274 -2.20 -5.82 -10.20
C TYR A 274 -3.22 -6.72 -9.50
N ALA A 275 -2.88 -7.99 -9.37
CA ALA A 275 -3.81 -9.03 -8.97
C ALA A 275 -3.15 -10.01 -8.01
N ASP A 276 -3.98 -10.69 -7.22
CA ASP A 276 -3.59 -11.87 -6.48
C ASP A 276 -3.58 -13.07 -7.42
N ARG A 277 -2.43 -13.71 -7.55
CA ARG A 277 -2.23 -14.85 -8.44
C ARG A 277 -3.13 -16.05 -8.11
N ASP A 278 -3.44 -16.22 -6.82
CA ASP A 278 -4.17 -17.37 -6.31
C ASP A 278 -5.68 -17.08 -6.15
N SER A 279 -6.13 -15.85 -6.48
CA SER A 279 -7.54 -15.49 -6.48
C SER A 279 -8.18 -15.68 -7.85
N ASP A 280 -9.35 -16.30 -7.88
CA ASP A 280 -10.11 -16.52 -9.11
C ASP A 280 -10.58 -15.21 -9.75
N ASP A 281 -10.88 -14.20 -8.93
CA ASP A 281 -11.34 -12.88 -9.39
C ASP A 281 -10.19 -11.96 -9.84
N GLY A 282 -8.95 -12.31 -9.54
CA GLY A 282 -7.72 -11.71 -10.03
C GLY A 282 -7.43 -10.31 -9.53
N ALA A 283 -8.14 -9.29 -10.00
CA ALA A 283 -7.83 -7.89 -9.69
C ALA A 283 -8.17 -7.50 -8.24
N ILE A 284 -7.40 -6.54 -7.70
CA ILE A 284 -7.59 -6.00 -6.34
C ILE A 284 -8.12 -4.58 -6.48
N ALA A 285 -9.28 -4.31 -5.88
CA ALA A 285 -9.84 -2.98 -5.79
C ALA A 285 -9.46 -2.31 -4.46
N PHE A 286 -9.14 -1.02 -4.53
CA PHE A 286 -8.85 -0.15 -3.40
C PHE A 286 -9.96 0.88 -3.25
N ALA A 287 -10.67 0.86 -2.13
CA ALA A 287 -11.68 1.88 -1.82
C ALA A 287 -11.02 3.26 -1.67
N ASN A 288 -9.79 3.26 -1.16
CA ASN A 288 -9.01 4.46 -0.93
C ASN A 288 -7.61 4.33 -1.55
N VAL A 289 -7.16 5.39 -2.23
CA VAL A 289 -5.78 5.56 -2.66
C VAL A 289 -5.27 6.85 -2.02
N ILE A 290 -4.19 6.74 -1.25
CA ILE A 290 -3.53 7.87 -0.61
C ILE A 290 -2.15 8.03 -1.23
N VAL A 291 -1.86 9.21 -1.77
CA VAL A 291 -0.50 9.59 -2.17
C VAL A 291 0.09 10.43 -1.06
N GLN A 292 1.02 9.85 -0.31
CA GLN A 292 1.74 10.50 0.77
C GLN A 292 3.07 11.02 0.24
N PHE A 293 3.17 12.32 0.03
CA PHE A 293 4.41 12.96 -0.42
C PHE A 293 5.40 13.04 0.74
N THR A 294 6.58 12.49 0.52
CA THR A 294 7.53 12.21 1.59
C THR A 294 8.95 12.50 1.11
N ARG A 295 9.75 13.14 1.95
CA ARG A 295 11.18 13.32 1.68
C ARG A 295 11.85 11.95 1.51
N VAL A 296 12.66 11.83 0.46
CA VAL A 296 13.44 10.62 0.18
C VAL A 296 14.91 10.98 0.03
N LYS A 297 15.79 10.32 0.79
CA LYS A 297 17.24 10.48 0.70
C LYS A 297 17.84 9.25 0.05
N TYR A 298 18.55 9.44 -1.04
CA TYR A 298 19.30 8.38 -1.71
C TYR A 298 20.74 8.33 -1.18
N ASN A 299 21.20 7.16 -0.79
CA ASN A 299 22.57 6.98 -0.33
C ASN A 299 23.56 7.21 -1.50
N HIS A 300 24.63 7.97 -1.26
CA HIS A 300 25.63 8.31 -2.28
C HIS A 300 26.34 7.09 -2.89
N ASN A 301 26.59 6.07 -2.10
CA ASN A 301 27.31 4.87 -2.51
C ASN A 301 26.39 3.80 -3.13
N ASN A 302 25.09 3.91 -2.94
CA ASN A 302 24.14 2.95 -3.43
C ASN A 302 22.85 3.66 -3.90
N LYS A 303 22.72 3.86 -5.19
CA LYS A 303 21.51 4.42 -5.81
C LYS A 303 20.25 3.59 -5.54
N LEU A 304 20.42 2.42 -4.92
CA LEU A 304 19.45 1.36 -4.82
C LEU A 304 18.70 1.32 -3.49
N GLU A 305 18.89 2.24 -2.57
CA GLU A 305 18.27 2.10 -1.24
C GLU A 305 17.98 3.44 -0.60
N PRO A 306 16.84 4.05 -1.00
CA PRO A 306 16.41 5.29 -0.38
C PRO A 306 16.01 5.07 1.07
N ILE A 307 16.31 6.06 1.90
CA ILE A 307 15.66 6.25 3.19
C ILE A 307 14.41 7.07 2.91
N VAL A 308 13.27 6.49 3.23
CA VAL A 308 11.95 7.09 3.04
C VAL A 308 11.47 7.64 4.37
N TYR A 309 11.37 8.96 4.48
CA TYR A 309 11.10 9.64 5.74
C TYR A 309 9.60 9.68 6.06
N VAL A 310 8.99 8.53 6.30
CA VAL A 310 7.62 8.42 6.86
C VAL A 310 7.55 8.91 8.32
N ILE A 311 8.69 9.21 8.90
CA ILE A 311 8.93 9.87 10.20
C ILE A 311 10.26 10.61 10.09
N GLY A 312 10.50 11.64 10.88
CA GLY A 312 11.75 12.37 10.89
C GLY A 312 12.96 11.55 11.37
N GLU A 313 14.15 12.10 11.20
CA GLU A 313 15.37 11.48 11.70
C GLU A 313 15.27 11.25 13.21
N ASP A 314 15.74 10.10 13.67
CA ASP A 314 15.68 9.68 15.08
C ASP A 314 14.26 9.65 15.67
N GLY A 315 13.22 9.49 14.84
CA GLY A 315 11.84 9.42 15.28
C GLY A 315 11.20 10.78 15.59
N ALA A 316 11.84 11.87 15.14
CA ALA A 316 11.28 13.21 15.24
C ALA A 316 9.97 13.32 14.43
N PRO A 317 9.05 14.24 14.79
CA PRO A 317 7.84 14.47 14.03
C PRO A 317 8.10 14.74 12.55
N ALA A 318 7.23 14.26 11.69
CA ALA A 318 7.25 14.53 10.26
C ALA A 318 5.85 14.80 9.74
N GLN A 319 5.78 15.60 8.69
CA GLN A 319 4.54 15.93 7.98
C GLN A 319 4.84 16.26 6.51
N GLY A 320 3.81 16.24 5.69
CA GLY A 320 3.89 16.61 4.28
C GLY A 320 2.53 16.64 3.62
N ASN A 321 2.50 16.99 2.35
CA ASN A 321 1.27 16.94 1.56
C ASN A 321 0.80 15.49 1.38
N ALA A 322 -0.51 15.32 1.30
CA ALA A 322 -1.15 14.07 0.90
C ALA A 322 -2.33 14.34 -0.02
N ASP A 323 -2.55 13.46 -0.98
CA ASP A 323 -3.71 13.51 -1.86
C ASP A 323 -4.50 12.21 -1.75
N PHE A 324 -5.82 12.34 -1.70
CA PHE A 324 -6.74 11.25 -1.46
C PHE A 324 -7.63 11.04 -2.68
N PHE A 325 -7.76 9.80 -3.09
CA PHE A 325 -8.62 9.39 -4.19
C PHE A 325 -9.60 8.34 -3.66
N MET A 326 -10.88 8.70 -3.61
CA MET A 326 -11.93 7.91 -3.01
C MET A 326 -13.25 8.12 -3.77
N GLY A 327 -13.92 7.03 -4.17
CA GLY A 327 -15.19 7.12 -4.88
C GLY A 327 -15.12 7.87 -6.22
N GLY A 328 -13.98 7.83 -6.92
CA GLY A 328 -13.78 8.57 -8.16
C GLY A 328 -13.52 10.07 -7.98
N LYS A 329 -13.25 10.51 -6.75
CA LYS A 329 -12.99 11.92 -6.40
C LYS A 329 -11.58 12.11 -5.87
N HIS A 330 -11.04 13.31 -6.06
CA HIS A 330 -9.76 13.77 -5.52
C HIS A 330 -10.00 14.80 -4.41
N VAL A 331 -9.28 14.64 -3.30
CA VAL A 331 -9.25 15.60 -2.19
C VAL A 331 -7.79 15.88 -1.83
N SER A 332 -7.41 17.14 -1.80
CA SER A 332 -6.10 17.58 -1.31
C SER A 332 -6.08 17.60 0.21
N GLY A 333 -4.93 17.26 0.81
CA GLY A 333 -4.78 17.30 2.26
C GLY A 333 -3.33 17.21 2.67
N MET A 334 -3.10 16.72 3.88
CA MET A 334 -1.76 16.51 4.42
C MET A 334 -1.71 15.26 5.30
N TRP A 335 -0.49 14.82 5.58
CA TRP A 335 -0.22 13.78 6.58
C TRP A 335 0.69 14.34 7.67
N LYS A 336 0.58 13.77 8.88
CA LYS A 336 1.44 14.07 10.02
C LYS A 336 1.67 12.83 10.86
N ARG A 337 2.89 12.66 11.38
CA ARG A 337 3.25 11.61 12.33
C ARG A 337 4.15 12.19 13.40
N ASP A 338 3.77 12.04 14.67
CA ASP A 338 4.39 12.77 15.79
C ASP A 338 5.57 12.04 16.43
N SER A 339 5.64 10.71 16.31
CA SER A 339 6.74 9.88 16.85
C SER A 339 6.89 8.58 16.09
N MET A 340 7.95 7.82 16.39
CA MET A 340 8.20 6.52 15.76
C MET A 340 7.04 5.52 15.96
N THR A 341 6.37 5.58 17.08
CA THR A 341 5.28 4.65 17.44
C THR A 341 3.87 5.24 17.28
N SER A 342 3.78 6.55 16.94
CA SER A 342 2.49 7.16 16.62
C SER A 342 1.98 6.68 15.27
N ARG A 343 0.65 6.60 15.14
CA ARG A 343 0.05 6.41 13.82
C ARG A 343 0.28 7.64 12.93
N THR A 344 0.32 7.42 11.64
CA THR A 344 0.21 8.51 10.67
C THR A 344 -1.24 8.97 10.61
N VAL A 345 -1.47 10.27 10.80
CA VAL A 345 -2.78 10.89 10.69
C VAL A 345 -2.87 11.64 9.37
N TYR A 346 -3.96 11.43 8.67
CA TYR A 346 -4.27 12.09 7.41
C TYR A 346 -5.35 13.14 7.61
N TYR A 347 -5.12 14.34 7.10
CA TYR A 347 -6.00 15.49 7.29
C TYR A 347 -6.56 15.97 5.96
N GLY A 348 -7.84 16.31 5.96
CA GLY A 348 -8.52 16.94 4.84
C GLY A 348 -8.14 18.43 4.69
N PRO A 349 -8.71 19.12 3.70
CA PRO A 349 -8.45 20.54 3.46
C PRO A 349 -8.93 21.47 4.58
N ASP A 350 -9.85 20.98 5.41
CA ASP A 350 -10.38 21.68 6.61
C ASP A 350 -9.48 21.51 7.85
N GLY A 351 -8.42 20.72 7.76
CA GLY A 351 -7.53 20.42 8.88
C GLY A 351 -8.05 19.33 9.83
N GLU A 352 -9.25 18.78 9.60
CA GLU A 352 -9.77 17.64 10.34
C GLU A 352 -9.20 16.33 9.81
N GLU A 353 -9.15 15.29 10.65
CA GLU A 353 -8.78 13.96 10.20
C GLU A 353 -9.77 13.46 9.15
N ILE A 354 -9.25 13.10 7.97
CA ILE A 354 -10.09 12.65 6.86
C ILE A 354 -10.75 11.30 7.16
N SER A 355 -12.02 11.18 6.78
CA SER A 355 -12.72 9.90 6.83
C SER A 355 -12.53 9.14 5.51
N LEU A 356 -12.04 7.90 5.61
CA LEU A 356 -11.85 7.00 4.48
C LEU A 356 -13.15 6.26 4.13
N LEU A 357 -13.30 5.84 2.90
CA LEU A 357 -14.36 4.91 2.53
C LEU A 357 -14.05 3.51 3.09
N ARG A 358 -15.09 2.77 3.49
CA ARG A 358 -14.92 1.42 4.01
C ARG A 358 -14.34 0.49 2.96
N GLY A 359 -13.21 -0.13 3.25
CA GLY A 359 -12.54 -1.05 2.34
C GLY A 359 -11.02 -0.98 2.42
N ARG A 360 -10.39 -1.60 1.44
CA ARG A 360 -8.92 -1.69 1.35
C ARG A 360 -8.31 -0.35 0.96
N THR A 361 -7.14 -0.04 1.52
CA THR A 361 -6.42 1.21 1.24
C THR A 361 -5.05 0.92 0.58
N LEU A 362 -4.75 1.64 -0.51
CA LEU A 362 -3.41 1.72 -1.09
C LEU A 362 -2.77 3.05 -0.67
N ILE A 363 -1.63 2.98 0.02
CA ILE A 363 -0.83 4.14 0.41
C ILE A 363 0.44 4.16 -0.43
N ILE A 364 0.58 5.16 -1.27
CA ILE A 364 1.74 5.36 -2.14
C ILE A 364 2.64 6.39 -1.48
N ILE A 365 3.77 5.92 -0.92
CA ILE A 365 4.80 6.81 -0.38
C ILE A 365 5.62 7.34 -1.54
N PHE A 366 5.36 8.59 -1.92
CA PHE A 366 5.91 9.18 -3.13
C PHE A 366 6.91 10.29 -2.79
N PRO A 367 8.06 10.37 -3.51
CA PRO A 367 9.02 11.46 -3.30
C PRO A 367 8.40 12.84 -3.51
N ASP A 368 8.70 13.77 -2.62
CA ASP A 368 8.17 15.15 -2.61
C ASP A 368 8.98 16.13 -3.46
N ASP A 369 10.07 15.66 -4.08
CA ASP A 369 11.03 16.51 -4.79
C ASP A 369 10.81 16.60 -6.31
N GLY A 370 9.90 15.83 -6.88
CA GLY A 370 9.59 15.78 -8.31
C GLY A 370 10.78 15.43 -9.23
N THR A 371 11.89 14.94 -8.65
CA THR A 371 13.11 14.67 -9.42
C THR A 371 12.98 13.47 -10.34
N ASN A 372 13.83 13.42 -11.38
CA ASN A 372 13.91 12.31 -12.33
C ASN A 372 12.60 12.03 -13.08
N GLY A 373 11.76 13.06 -13.30
CA GLY A 373 10.48 12.93 -13.99
C GLY A 373 9.40 12.20 -13.19
N LYS A 374 9.57 12.08 -11.87
CA LYS A 374 8.53 11.52 -10.99
C LYS A 374 7.35 12.48 -10.91
N GLN A 375 6.15 11.94 -11.05
CA GLN A 375 4.94 12.74 -11.12
C GLN A 375 3.72 11.92 -10.73
N VAL A 376 2.77 12.55 -10.08
CA VAL A 376 1.40 12.04 -9.91
C VAL A 376 0.44 13.02 -10.55
N SER A 377 -0.56 12.48 -11.23
CA SER A 377 -1.59 13.29 -11.89
C SER A 377 -2.90 12.52 -11.96
N TYR A 378 -4.01 13.20 -12.23
CA TYR A 378 -5.36 12.61 -12.32
C TYR A 378 -6.20 13.29 -13.40
N GLU A 379 -7.28 12.64 -13.81
CA GLU A 379 -8.32 13.12 -14.71
C GLU A 379 -9.69 12.47 -14.41
#